data_0c6f71de6877a704ad65bcfdf32155ba
#
_entry.id   0c6f71de6877a704ad65bcfdf32155ba
#
_cell.length_a   1.000
_cell.length_b   1.000
_cell.length_c   1.000
_cell.angle_alpha   90.00
_cell.angle_beta   90.00
_cell.angle_gamma   90.00
#
_symmetry.space_group_name_H-M   'P 1'
#
loop_
_entity.id
_entity.type
_entity.pdbx_description
1 polymer ?
#
loop_
_entity_poly.entity_id
_entity_poly.type
_entity_poly.pdbx_seq_one_letter_code
_entity_poly.pdbx_strand_id
1 'polypeptide(L)'
;WALPCRLCFMRAMRLFGIRIDDVRDIFGAPPEVAEALTRVFTEHHPAPVMKRRWGLFRRNPDLEVDPARPMMRDATTLLEGGFVPQERLGPCWDVLLLWLEHLAGPTSRIEYRRLDSVEFDLARRGLPSTLSVTRLGKRPLGIPLMPLPDMQAGYSHRTHAAATREALGEIDPETLDEATREVVTPLLGFLRGLPDEKDVVVVDQAIPKGPA
;
A
#
# COMPACT_ATOMS: atom_id res chain seq x y z
N TRP A 1 35.80 9.66 4.04
CA TRP A 1 34.54 9.47 3.28
C TRP A 1 33.50 8.96 4.30
N ALA A 2 32.84 9.90 5.00
CA ALA A 2 31.75 9.58 5.87
C ALA A 2 30.57 9.20 4.96
N LEU A 3 30.11 7.95 5.02
CA LEU A 3 28.82 7.54 4.48
C LEU A 3 27.75 8.46 5.11
N PRO A 4 26.85 9.07 4.31
CA PRO A 4 25.79 9.85 4.87
C PRO A 4 24.98 8.92 5.81
N CYS A 5 24.89 9.34 7.06
CA CYS A 5 24.01 8.73 8.04
C CYS A 5 22.67 8.43 7.34
N ARG A 6 22.23 7.17 7.32
CA ARG A 6 20.91 6.81 6.81
C ARG A 6 19.92 7.64 7.61
N LEU A 7 19.52 8.77 7.03
CA LEU A 7 18.47 9.62 7.56
C LEU A 7 17.31 8.69 7.91
N CYS A 8 16.88 8.71 9.17
CA CYS A 8 15.74 7.95 9.63
C CYS A 8 14.50 8.46 8.89
N PHE A 9 14.24 7.92 7.71
CA PHE A 9 13.01 8.17 6.99
C PHE A 9 11.88 7.46 7.76
N MET A 10 10.81 8.20 8.00
CA MET A 10 9.57 7.58 8.42
C MET A 10 9.08 6.67 7.29
N ARG A 11 8.58 5.52 7.64
CA ARG A 11 7.94 4.59 6.71
C ARG A 11 6.49 4.39 7.12
N ALA A 12 5.66 4.06 6.16
CA ALA A 12 4.29 3.65 6.41
C ALA A 12 4.05 2.26 5.81
N MET A 13 3.60 1.36 6.66
CA MET A 13 3.08 0.06 6.26
C MET A 13 1.56 0.17 6.17
N ARG A 14 1.02 0.00 4.94
CA ARG A 14 -0.42 -0.09 4.70
C ARG A 14 -0.81 -1.55 4.63
N LEU A 15 -1.87 -1.90 5.34
CA LEU A 15 -2.41 -3.25 5.44
C LEU A 15 -3.81 -3.28 4.85
N PHE A 16 -4.10 -4.27 4.02
CA PHE A 16 -5.40 -4.44 3.37
C PHE A 16 -5.87 -5.88 3.56
N GLY A 17 -7.04 -6.04 4.16
CA GLY A 17 -7.71 -7.33 4.31
C GLY A 17 -8.48 -7.68 3.04
N ILE A 18 -7.84 -8.39 2.10
CA ILE A 18 -8.39 -8.70 0.78
C ILE A 18 -7.85 -10.05 0.31
N ARG A 19 -8.62 -10.82 -0.46
CA ARG A 19 -8.08 -12.04 -1.08
C ARG A 19 -7.06 -11.67 -2.15
N ILE A 20 -5.93 -12.36 -2.18
CA ILE A 20 -4.88 -12.07 -3.16
C ILE A 20 -5.36 -12.26 -4.61
N ASP A 21 -6.30 -13.16 -4.83
CA ASP A 21 -6.88 -13.39 -6.16
C ASP A 21 -7.72 -12.17 -6.60
N ASP A 22 -8.48 -11.54 -5.69
CA ASP A 22 -9.22 -10.31 -5.99
C ASP A 22 -8.26 -9.17 -6.44
N VAL A 23 -7.03 -9.13 -5.90
CA VAL A 23 -6.00 -8.16 -6.32
C VAL A 23 -5.44 -8.47 -7.72
N ARG A 24 -5.23 -9.74 -8.00
CA ARG A 24 -4.72 -10.20 -9.31
C ARG A 24 -5.74 -10.02 -10.41
N ASP A 25 -7.02 -10.23 -10.09
CA ASP A 25 -8.14 -10.08 -11.01
C ASP A 25 -8.40 -8.61 -11.43
N ILE A 26 -7.74 -7.63 -10.78
CA ILE A 26 -7.72 -6.24 -11.27
C ILE A 26 -7.04 -6.15 -12.64
N PHE A 27 -5.99 -6.95 -12.86
CA PHE A 27 -5.19 -6.94 -14.09
C PHE A 27 -5.79 -7.87 -15.14
N GLY A 28 -6.49 -7.31 -16.10
CA GLY A 28 -7.35 -8.05 -17.03
C GLY A 28 -8.77 -8.21 -16.49
N ALA A 29 -9.25 -7.22 -15.74
CA ALA A 29 -10.52 -7.25 -15.04
C ALA A 29 -11.72 -7.52 -15.97
N PRO A 30 -12.70 -8.32 -15.53
CA PRO A 30 -13.97 -8.41 -16.22
C PRO A 30 -14.64 -7.03 -16.33
N PRO A 31 -15.49 -6.80 -17.36
CA PRO A 31 -16.09 -5.48 -17.63
C PRO A 31 -16.78 -4.86 -16.40
N GLU A 32 -17.49 -5.66 -15.62
CA GLU A 32 -18.22 -5.19 -14.43
C GLU A 32 -17.27 -4.66 -13.34
N VAL A 33 -16.16 -5.37 -13.11
CA VAL A 33 -15.12 -4.95 -12.16
C VAL A 33 -14.40 -3.72 -12.69
N ALA A 34 -14.06 -3.71 -13.98
CA ALA A 34 -13.40 -2.58 -14.63
C ALA A 34 -14.25 -1.30 -14.56
N GLU A 35 -15.56 -1.38 -14.79
CA GLU A 35 -16.49 -0.25 -14.65
C GLU A 35 -16.55 0.27 -13.21
N ALA A 36 -16.64 -0.63 -12.23
CA ALA A 36 -16.67 -0.24 -10.81
C ALA A 36 -15.38 0.48 -10.40
N LEU A 37 -14.22 -0.07 -10.74
CA LEU A 37 -12.92 0.53 -10.42
C LEU A 37 -12.67 1.84 -11.19
N THR A 38 -13.15 1.96 -12.42
CA THR A 38 -13.10 3.21 -13.20
C THR A 38 -13.94 4.30 -12.55
N ARG A 39 -15.10 3.94 -11.99
CA ARG A 39 -15.96 4.88 -11.25
C ARG A 39 -15.24 5.39 -10.00
N VAL A 40 -14.66 4.50 -9.20
CA VAL A 40 -13.86 4.86 -8.02
C VAL A 40 -12.72 5.80 -8.39
N PHE A 41 -11.99 5.50 -9.46
CA PHE A 41 -10.94 6.37 -9.96
C PHE A 41 -11.48 7.76 -10.32
N THR A 42 -12.57 7.84 -11.08
CA THR A 42 -13.16 9.11 -11.55
C THR A 42 -13.66 9.98 -10.40
N GLU A 43 -14.21 9.38 -9.36
CA GLU A 43 -14.66 10.09 -8.16
C GLU A 43 -13.49 10.74 -7.40
N HIS A 44 -12.34 10.08 -7.32
CA HIS A 44 -11.17 10.58 -6.61
C HIS A 44 -10.26 11.47 -7.46
N HIS A 45 -10.29 11.27 -8.77
CA HIS A 45 -9.50 12.03 -9.75
C HIS A 45 -10.40 12.64 -10.82
N PRO A 46 -11.27 13.61 -10.47
CA PRO A 46 -12.15 14.24 -11.46
C PRO A 46 -11.31 14.90 -12.56
N ALA A 47 -11.80 14.76 -13.79
CA ALA A 47 -11.15 15.40 -14.94
C ALA A 47 -11.06 16.92 -14.71
N PRO A 48 -9.95 17.56 -15.09
CA PRO A 48 -9.81 19.00 -14.94
C PRO A 48 -10.93 19.71 -15.69
N VAL A 49 -11.67 20.58 -14.99
CA VAL A 49 -12.75 21.38 -15.60
C VAL A 49 -12.10 22.35 -16.58
N MET A 50 -12.24 22.08 -17.86
CA MET A 50 -11.84 23.00 -18.92
C MET A 50 -12.73 24.24 -18.86
N LYS A 51 -12.29 25.30 -18.20
CA LYS A 51 -12.95 26.61 -18.32
C LYS A 51 -12.77 27.07 -19.76
N ARG A 52 -13.84 26.98 -20.57
CA ARG A 52 -13.90 27.56 -21.90
C ARG A 52 -13.71 29.09 -21.77
N ARG A 53 -12.47 29.57 -21.91
CA ARG A 53 -12.19 30.96 -22.12
C ARG A 53 -12.37 31.25 -23.65
N TRP A 54 -13.42 31.94 -23.99
CA TRP A 54 -13.58 32.55 -25.33
C TRP A 54 -12.47 33.58 -25.51
N GLY A 55 -11.48 33.25 -26.30
CA GLY A 55 -10.38 34.16 -26.68
C GLY A 55 -9.55 33.52 -27.78
N LEU A 56 -9.68 34.07 -29.00
CA LEU A 56 -8.81 33.79 -30.14
C LEU A 56 -7.35 34.05 -29.72
N PHE A 57 -6.46 33.07 -29.92
CA PHE A 57 -4.99 33.19 -29.80
C PHE A 57 -4.36 33.26 -28.39
N ARG A 58 -4.71 32.41 -27.44
CA ARG A 58 -3.77 32.08 -26.35
C ARG A 58 -3.62 30.58 -26.23
N ARG A 59 -2.41 30.09 -26.54
CA ARG A 59 -1.92 28.80 -26.06
C ARG A 59 -2.24 28.76 -24.58
N ASN A 60 -2.97 27.75 -24.13
CA ASN A 60 -3.37 27.58 -22.74
C ASN A 60 -2.12 27.10 -21.95
N PRO A 61 -1.42 27.97 -21.21
CA PRO A 61 -0.23 27.55 -20.47
C PRO A 61 -0.58 26.74 -19.21
N ASP A 62 -1.85 26.62 -18.86
CA ASP A 62 -2.30 26.14 -17.54
C ASP A 62 -2.80 24.70 -17.53
N LEU A 63 -2.51 23.93 -18.57
CA LEU A 63 -2.70 22.48 -18.60
C LEU A 63 -1.34 21.75 -18.56
N GLU A 64 -0.41 22.21 -17.75
CA GLU A 64 0.64 21.30 -17.24
C GLU A 64 -0.06 20.32 -16.32
N VAL A 65 -0.56 19.26 -16.93
CA VAL A 65 -0.99 18.08 -16.15
C VAL A 65 0.26 17.57 -15.47
N ASP A 66 0.32 17.72 -14.16
CA ASP A 66 1.43 17.20 -13.36
C ASP A 66 1.68 15.73 -13.76
N PRO A 67 2.84 15.42 -14.35
CA PRO A 67 3.13 14.07 -14.81
C PRO A 67 3.14 13.05 -13.67
N ALA A 68 3.30 13.50 -12.42
CA ALA A 68 3.22 12.66 -11.24
C ALA A 68 1.78 12.32 -10.83
N ARG A 69 0.78 13.02 -11.38
CA ARG A 69 -0.62 12.77 -11.05
C ARG A 69 -1.17 11.54 -11.79
N PRO A 70 -1.95 10.67 -11.12
CA PRO A 70 -2.69 9.60 -11.77
C PRO A 70 -3.64 10.12 -12.86
N MET A 71 -3.69 9.43 -13.99
CA MET A 71 -4.55 9.74 -15.12
C MET A 71 -5.42 8.55 -15.49
N MET A 72 -6.53 8.77 -16.18
CA MET A 72 -7.41 7.69 -16.66
C MET A 72 -6.65 6.61 -17.45
N ARG A 73 -5.68 7.00 -18.27
CA ARG A 73 -4.84 6.05 -19.01
C ARG A 73 -4.08 5.07 -18.09
N ASP A 74 -3.69 5.51 -16.89
CA ASP A 74 -2.99 4.64 -15.93
C ASP A 74 -3.95 3.59 -15.37
N ALA A 75 -5.17 4.01 -15.02
CA ALA A 75 -6.24 3.12 -14.60
C ALA A 75 -6.58 2.11 -15.71
N THR A 76 -6.76 2.57 -16.96
CA THR A 76 -7.03 1.69 -18.10
C THR A 76 -5.89 0.70 -18.33
N THR A 77 -4.63 1.15 -18.28
CA THR A 77 -3.46 0.28 -18.45
C THR A 77 -3.44 -0.84 -17.40
N LEU A 78 -3.75 -0.53 -16.13
CA LEU A 78 -3.80 -1.55 -15.08
C LEU A 78 -4.95 -2.54 -15.31
N LEU A 79 -6.15 -2.05 -15.65
CA LEU A 79 -7.33 -2.90 -15.90
C LEU A 79 -7.15 -3.83 -17.11
N GLU A 80 -6.39 -3.40 -18.10
CA GLU A 80 -6.06 -4.21 -19.28
C GLU A 80 -4.88 -5.16 -19.04
N GLY A 81 -4.22 -5.07 -17.88
CA GLY A 81 -2.97 -5.82 -17.61
C GLY A 81 -1.81 -5.40 -18.51
N GLY A 82 -1.84 -4.15 -19.01
CA GLY A 82 -0.88 -3.62 -19.94
C GLY A 82 0.48 -3.32 -19.32
N PHE A 83 1.48 -3.07 -20.17
CA PHE A 83 2.82 -2.67 -19.72
C PHE A 83 2.81 -1.25 -19.13
N VAL A 84 3.35 -1.12 -17.91
CA VAL A 84 3.51 0.17 -17.22
C VAL A 84 4.95 0.67 -17.39
N PRO A 85 5.17 1.80 -18.09
CA PRO A 85 6.49 2.38 -18.21
C PRO A 85 6.99 2.94 -16.87
N GLN A 86 8.31 3.00 -16.71
CA GLN A 86 8.95 3.32 -15.42
C GLN A 86 8.51 4.69 -14.86
N GLU A 87 8.34 5.69 -15.71
CA GLU A 87 7.89 7.03 -15.32
C GLU A 87 6.43 7.08 -14.86
N ARG A 88 5.65 6.02 -15.10
CA ARG A 88 4.25 5.90 -14.70
C ARG A 88 4.02 4.94 -13.53
N LEU A 89 5.09 4.32 -13.01
CA LEU A 89 4.97 3.39 -11.88
C LEU A 89 4.34 4.05 -10.64
N GLY A 90 4.79 5.26 -10.28
CA GLY A 90 4.23 5.99 -9.13
C GLY A 90 2.72 6.24 -9.27
N PRO A 91 2.26 6.94 -10.32
CA PRO A 91 0.84 7.11 -10.59
C PRO A 91 0.03 5.81 -10.64
N CYS A 92 0.57 4.74 -11.23
CA CYS A 92 -0.10 3.44 -11.26
C CYS A 92 -0.22 2.82 -9.87
N TRP A 93 0.80 2.97 -9.01
CA TRP A 93 0.71 2.54 -7.62
C TRP A 93 -0.33 3.35 -6.84
N ASP A 94 -0.44 4.66 -7.07
CA ASP A 94 -1.48 5.49 -6.43
C ASP A 94 -2.88 5.01 -6.83
N VAL A 95 -3.09 4.66 -8.10
CA VAL A 95 -4.36 4.07 -8.58
C VAL A 95 -4.62 2.73 -7.91
N LEU A 96 -3.63 1.84 -7.89
CA LEU A 96 -3.79 0.52 -7.26
C LEU A 96 -4.09 0.65 -5.76
N LEU A 97 -3.40 1.52 -5.04
CA LEU A 97 -3.64 1.76 -3.62
C LEU A 97 -5.07 2.27 -3.35
N LEU A 98 -5.57 3.19 -4.18
CA LEU A 98 -6.96 3.66 -4.12
C LEU A 98 -7.95 2.49 -4.29
N TRP A 99 -7.70 1.60 -5.25
CA TRP A 99 -8.56 0.45 -5.47
C TRP A 99 -8.47 -0.58 -4.35
N LEU A 100 -7.27 -0.80 -3.79
CA LEU A 100 -7.11 -1.67 -2.62
C LEU A 100 -7.88 -1.12 -1.41
N GLU A 101 -7.85 0.20 -1.17
CA GLU A 101 -8.65 0.84 -0.11
C GLU A 101 -10.17 0.65 -0.33
N HIS A 102 -10.62 0.66 -1.58
CA HIS A 102 -12.03 0.45 -1.91
C HIS A 102 -12.49 -1.03 -1.78
N LEU A 103 -11.64 -1.96 -2.21
CA LEU A 103 -11.97 -3.39 -2.28
C LEU A 103 -11.72 -4.13 -0.96
N ALA A 104 -10.80 -3.63 -0.14
CA ALA A 104 -10.47 -4.26 1.13
C ALA A 104 -11.64 -4.16 2.13
N GLY A 105 -11.74 -5.16 3.00
CA GLY A 105 -12.56 -5.08 4.21
C GLY A 105 -11.86 -4.16 5.22
N PRO A 106 -11.14 -4.69 6.22
CA PRO A 106 -10.36 -3.87 7.11
C PRO A 106 -9.11 -3.32 6.41
N THR A 107 -8.75 -2.08 6.73
CA THR A 107 -7.49 -1.43 6.34
C THR A 107 -6.80 -0.86 7.57
N SER A 108 -5.48 -0.75 7.52
CA SER A 108 -4.69 -0.08 8.55
C SER A 108 -3.47 0.59 7.94
N ARG A 109 -3.05 1.71 8.54
CA ARG A 109 -1.79 2.39 8.23
C ARG A 109 -0.98 2.54 9.50
N ILE A 110 0.22 1.98 9.49
CA ILE A 110 1.14 1.97 10.63
C ILE A 110 2.41 2.71 10.22
N GLU A 111 2.71 3.80 10.92
CA GLU A 111 3.92 4.56 10.70
C GLU A 111 5.00 4.11 11.68
N TYR A 112 6.22 3.97 11.21
CA TYR A 112 7.34 3.52 12.02
C TYR A 112 8.67 4.08 11.51
N ARG A 113 9.68 4.08 12.37
CA ARG A 113 11.03 4.50 12.00
C ARG A 113 11.97 3.32 11.75
N ARG A 114 11.88 2.31 12.59
CA ARG A 114 12.83 1.18 12.62
C ARG A 114 12.09 -0.12 12.90
N LEU A 115 11.73 -0.84 11.86
CA LEU A 115 11.05 -2.12 11.99
C LEU A 115 11.99 -3.20 12.56
N ASP A 116 13.29 -3.10 12.30
CA ASP A 116 14.31 -3.99 12.86
C ASP A 116 14.35 -3.98 14.40
N SER A 117 14.14 -2.80 15.01
CA SER A 117 14.05 -2.68 16.48
C SER A 117 12.78 -3.33 17.03
N VAL A 118 11.65 -3.15 16.33
CA VAL A 118 10.37 -3.81 16.67
C VAL A 118 10.52 -5.33 16.61
N GLU A 119 11.09 -5.84 15.51
CA GLU A 119 11.34 -7.28 15.33
C GLU A 119 12.25 -7.85 16.43
N PHE A 120 13.29 -7.11 16.82
CA PHE A 120 14.19 -7.53 17.89
C PHE A 120 13.49 -7.60 19.25
N ASP A 121 12.66 -6.60 19.59
CA ASP A 121 11.92 -6.61 20.85
C ASP A 121 10.91 -7.75 20.89
N LEU A 122 10.17 -7.98 19.81
CA LEU A 122 9.22 -9.08 19.68
C LEU A 122 9.91 -10.46 19.78
N ALA A 123 11.06 -10.63 19.14
CA ALA A 123 11.83 -11.87 19.22
C ALA A 123 12.31 -12.18 20.66
N ARG A 124 12.74 -11.14 21.40
CA ARG A 124 13.10 -11.28 22.81
C ARG A 124 11.94 -11.74 23.70
N ARG A 125 10.70 -11.47 23.27
CA ARG A 125 9.48 -11.87 23.98
C ARG A 125 8.89 -13.18 23.47
N GLY A 126 9.66 -13.89 22.63
CA GLY A 126 9.32 -15.22 22.16
C GLY A 126 8.54 -15.31 20.87
N LEU A 127 8.33 -14.18 20.14
CA LEU A 127 7.71 -14.27 18.83
C LEU A 127 8.59 -15.09 17.88
N PRO A 128 8.07 -16.17 17.27
CA PRO A 128 8.83 -16.97 16.31
C PRO A 128 9.21 -16.12 15.08
N SER A 129 10.43 -16.23 14.61
CA SER A 129 10.91 -15.49 13.43
C SER A 129 10.11 -15.77 12.14
N THR A 130 9.43 -16.90 12.09
CA THR A 130 8.50 -17.26 11.01
C THR A 130 7.21 -16.45 11.04
N LEU A 131 6.84 -15.87 12.19
CA LEU A 131 5.64 -15.07 12.41
C LEU A 131 5.95 -13.59 12.63
N SER A 132 7.16 -13.15 12.27
CA SER A 132 7.58 -11.76 12.38
C SER A 132 6.76 -10.83 11.49
N VAL A 133 6.66 -9.55 11.84
CA VAL A 133 5.86 -8.53 11.13
C VAL A 133 6.31 -8.41 9.67
N THR A 134 7.61 -8.47 9.42
CA THR A 134 8.17 -8.43 8.06
C THR A 134 7.76 -9.61 7.19
N ARG A 135 7.35 -10.73 7.77
CA ARG A 135 6.88 -11.91 7.04
C ARG A 135 5.48 -11.72 6.44
N LEU A 136 4.68 -10.80 6.96
CA LEU A 136 3.35 -10.51 6.43
C LEU A 136 3.37 -10.01 4.97
N GLY A 137 4.44 -9.31 4.55
CA GLY A 137 4.62 -8.84 3.17
C GLY A 137 5.66 -9.62 2.36
N LYS A 138 6.03 -10.84 2.78
CA LYS A 138 7.18 -11.56 2.16
C LYS A 138 6.87 -12.20 0.82
N ARG A 139 5.64 -12.62 0.58
CA ARG A 139 5.25 -13.25 -0.68
C ARG A 139 4.96 -12.16 -1.72
N PRO A 140 5.50 -12.26 -2.95
CA PRO A 140 5.21 -11.29 -3.99
C PRO A 140 3.72 -11.34 -4.38
N LEU A 141 3.14 -10.19 -4.71
CA LEU A 141 1.72 -10.11 -5.12
C LEU A 141 1.43 -10.92 -6.38
N GLY A 142 2.41 -11.07 -7.26
CA GLY A 142 2.24 -11.79 -8.53
C GLY A 142 1.40 -10.99 -9.53
N ILE A 143 1.51 -9.68 -9.52
CA ILE A 143 0.87 -8.72 -10.42
C ILE A 143 1.87 -8.15 -11.42
N PRO A 144 1.45 -7.68 -12.61
CA PRO A 144 2.34 -7.09 -13.63
C PRO A 144 2.69 -5.62 -13.33
N LEU A 145 2.86 -5.26 -12.06
CA LEU A 145 3.26 -3.93 -11.63
C LEU A 145 4.48 -4.04 -10.72
N MET A 146 5.60 -3.47 -11.16
CA MET A 146 6.83 -3.46 -10.37
C MET A 146 6.71 -2.50 -9.20
N PRO A 147 7.25 -2.85 -8.01
CA PRO A 147 7.30 -1.92 -6.88
C PRO A 147 8.24 -0.74 -7.19
N LEU A 148 7.98 0.40 -6.55
CA LEU A 148 8.89 1.54 -6.58
C LEU A 148 10.20 1.21 -5.83
N PRO A 149 11.32 1.92 -6.10
CA PRO A 149 12.62 1.63 -5.50
C PRO A 149 12.62 1.54 -3.97
N ASP A 150 11.82 2.37 -3.30
CA ASP A 150 11.73 2.43 -1.83
C ASP A 150 10.44 1.77 -1.29
N MET A 151 9.78 0.97 -2.12
CA MET A 151 8.53 0.28 -1.79
C MET A 151 8.76 -1.22 -1.70
N GLN A 152 8.15 -1.84 -0.72
CA GLN A 152 7.96 -3.29 -0.65
C GLN A 152 6.47 -3.57 -0.70
N ALA A 153 6.07 -4.46 -1.61
CA ALA A 153 4.68 -4.88 -1.75
C ALA A 153 4.61 -6.40 -1.78
N GLY A 154 3.74 -6.95 -0.96
CA GLY A 154 3.59 -8.39 -0.88
C GLY A 154 2.36 -8.78 -0.09
N TYR A 155 2.21 -10.07 0.19
CA TYR A 155 1.05 -10.56 0.92
C TYR A 155 1.40 -11.70 1.87
N SER A 156 0.50 -11.92 2.80
CA SER A 156 0.46 -13.08 3.68
C SER A 156 -0.86 -13.80 3.50
N HIS A 157 -0.78 -15.11 3.32
CA HIS A 157 -1.96 -15.94 3.27
C HIS A 157 -2.69 -15.95 4.62
N ARG A 158 -4.01 -16.02 4.60
CA ARG A 158 -4.89 -16.00 5.77
C ARG A 158 -4.44 -16.90 6.94
N THR A 159 -3.97 -18.11 6.63
CA THR A 159 -3.48 -19.05 7.67
C THR A 159 -2.25 -18.53 8.41
N HIS A 160 -1.35 -17.85 7.69
CA HIS A 160 -0.17 -17.25 8.31
C HIS A 160 -0.56 -15.97 9.08
N ALA A 161 -1.48 -15.16 8.56
CA ALA A 161 -2.00 -14.01 9.28
C ALA A 161 -2.69 -14.41 10.59
N ALA A 162 -3.48 -15.49 10.58
CA ALA A 162 -4.11 -16.04 11.78
C ALA A 162 -3.07 -16.50 12.81
N ALA A 163 -2.05 -17.26 12.39
CA ALA A 163 -0.97 -17.68 13.28
C ALA A 163 -0.18 -16.50 13.86
N THR A 164 0.06 -15.45 13.05
CA THR A 164 0.72 -14.22 13.53
C THR A 164 -0.17 -13.48 14.54
N ARG A 165 -1.48 -13.40 14.31
CA ARG A 165 -2.47 -12.83 15.24
C ARG A 165 -2.43 -13.54 16.60
N GLU A 166 -2.43 -14.87 16.60
CA GLU A 166 -2.38 -15.68 17.83
C GLU A 166 -1.09 -15.43 18.58
N ALA A 167 0.06 -15.57 17.91
CA ALA A 167 1.36 -15.38 18.54
C ALA A 167 1.59 -13.96 19.08
N LEU A 168 1.15 -12.92 18.37
CA LEU A 168 1.18 -11.54 18.88
C LEU A 168 0.21 -11.34 20.05
N GLY A 169 -0.91 -12.05 20.05
CA GLY A 169 -1.91 -11.99 21.11
C GLY A 169 -1.46 -12.59 22.45
N GLU A 170 -0.44 -13.46 22.45
CA GLU A 170 0.17 -14.04 23.63
C GLU A 170 1.18 -13.09 24.31
N ILE A 171 1.64 -12.07 23.61
CA ILE A 171 2.58 -11.08 24.13
C ILE A 171 1.81 -10.01 24.92
N ASP A 172 2.18 -9.82 26.19
CA ASP A 172 1.62 -8.76 27.02
C ASP A 172 2.07 -7.38 26.50
N PRO A 173 1.13 -6.52 26.05
CA PRO A 173 1.45 -5.20 25.50
C PRO A 173 2.19 -4.28 26.49
N GLU A 174 1.95 -4.44 27.80
CA GLU A 174 2.59 -3.62 28.83
C GLU A 174 4.09 -3.91 28.96
N THR A 175 4.52 -5.07 28.46
CA THR A 175 5.94 -5.44 28.46
C THR A 175 6.71 -4.90 27.28
N LEU A 176 6.03 -4.40 26.21
CA LEU A 176 6.64 -3.86 25.01
C LEU A 176 7.22 -2.46 25.25
N ASP A 177 8.33 -2.14 24.56
CA ASP A 177 8.76 -0.75 24.48
C ASP A 177 7.74 0.10 23.70
N GLU A 178 7.81 1.43 23.87
CA GLU A 178 6.85 2.36 23.27
C GLU A 178 6.80 2.25 21.74
N ALA A 179 7.98 2.23 21.08
CA ALA A 179 8.07 2.15 19.63
C ALA A 179 7.50 0.82 19.08
N THR A 180 7.72 -0.28 19.81
CA THR A 180 7.14 -1.59 19.46
C THR A 180 5.63 -1.60 19.67
N ARG A 181 5.14 -1.00 20.76
CA ARG A 181 3.71 -0.90 21.06
C ARG A 181 2.97 -0.08 20.02
N GLU A 182 3.54 1.04 19.54
CA GLU A 182 2.98 1.88 18.46
C GLU A 182 2.76 1.09 17.16
N VAL A 183 3.57 0.08 16.88
CA VAL A 183 3.44 -0.79 15.70
C VAL A 183 2.51 -1.97 15.98
N VAL A 184 2.70 -2.66 17.09
CA VAL A 184 2.00 -3.92 17.39
C VAL A 184 0.53 -3.70 17.71
N THR A 185 0.18 -2.64 18.42
CA THR A 185 -1.21 -2.38 18.81
C THR A 185 -2.14 -2.20 17.59
N PRO A 186 -1.85 -1.32 16.61
CA PRO A 186 -2.68 -1.20 15.44
C PRO A 186 -2.61 -2.44 14.53
N LEU A 187 -1.46 -3.11 14.44
CA LEU A 187 -1.31 -4.36 13.68
C LEU A 187 -2.22 -5.45 14.24
N LEU A 188 -2.18 -5.66 15.55
CA LEU A 188 -3.01 -6.69 16.22
C LEU A 188 -4.49 -6.33 16.12
N GLY A 189 -4.85 -5.04 16.22
CA GLY A 189 -6.21 -4.55 15.99
C GLY A 189 -6.70 -4.89 14.58
N PHE A 190 -5.88 -4.63 13.57
CA PHE A 190 -6.18 -5.00 12.18
C PHE A 190 -6.34 -6.52 12.01
N LEU A 191 -5.39 -7.32 12.51
CA LEU A 191 -5.44 -8.79 12.40
C LEU A 191 -6.64 -9.41 13.13
N ARG A 192 -7.10 -8.82 14.23
CA ARG A 192 -8.32 -9.23 14.94
C ARG A 192 -9.60 -8.90 14.17
N GLY A 193 -9.59 -7.80 13.42
CA GLY A 193 -10.71 -7.42 12.55
C GLY A 193 -10.70 -8.12 11.18
N LEU A 194 -9.67 -8.91 10.88
CA LEU A 194 -9.55 -9.59 9.59
C LEU A 194 -10.48 -10.81 9.52
N PRO A 195 -11.40 -10.88 8.54
CA PRO A 195 -12.20 -12.07 8.28
C PRO A 195 -11.32 -13.27 7.89
N ASP A 196 -11.73 -14.48 8.29
CA ASP A 196 -10.93 -15.71 8.14
C ASP A 196 -10.67 -16.09 6.66
N GLU A 197 -11.51 -15.64 5.73
CA GLU A 197 -11.35 -15.86 4.28
C GLU A 197 -10.43 -14.86 3.58
N LYS A 198 -9.99 -13.80 4.28
CA LYS A 198 -9.16 -12.75 3.69
C LYS A 198 -7.67 -12.97 3.94
N ASP A 199 -6.88 -12.64 2.94
CA ASP A 199 -5.43 -12.53 3.04
C ASP A 199 -5.03 -11.13 3.53
N VAL A 200 -3.77 -10.93 3.88
CA VAL A 200 -3.22 -9.62 4.20
C VAL A 200 -2.31 -9.17 3.08
N VAL A 201 -2.69 -8.12 2.38
CA VAL A 201 -1.80 -7.41 1.46
C VAL A 201 -1.09 -6.30 2.24
N VAL A 202 0.21 -6.21 2.04
CA VAL A 202 1.09 -5.25 2.72
C VAL A 202 1.80 -4.41 1.67
N VAL A 203 1.71 -3.09 1.81
CA VAL A 203 2.49 -2.12 1.03
C VAL A 203 3.24 -1.23 2.00
N ASP A 204 4.55 -1.38 2.02
CA ASP A 204 5.46 -0.63 2.89
C ASP A 204 6.30 0.34 2.04
N GLN A 205 6.24 1.62 2.36
CA GLN A 205 6.92 2.68 1.61
C GLN A 205 7.48 3.77 2.53
N ALA A 206 8.54 4.44 2.06
CA ALA A 206 9.02 5.63 2.73
C ALA A 206 7.97 6.76 2.63
N ILE A 207 7.76 7.48 3.74
CA ILE A 207 6.93 8.67 3.75
C ILE A 207 7.77 9.82 3.20
N PRO A 208 7.34 10.50 2.10
CA PRO A 208 8.02 11.69 1.64
C PRO A 208 8.08 12.72 2.76
N LYS A 209 9.25 13.33 2.98
CA LYS A 209 9.32 14.52 3.83
C LYS A 209 8.42 15.59 3.19
N GLY A 210 7.37 16.00 3.91
CA GLY A 210 6.61 17.16 3.52
C GLY A 210 7.55 18.35 3.25
N PRO A 211 7.14 19.29 2.39
CA PRO A 211 7.91 20.51 2.20
C PRO A 211 8.10 21.19 3.56
N ALA A 212 9.37 21.51 3.88
CA ALA A 212 9.76 22.22 5.09
C ALA A 212 9.25 23.65 5.03
#